data_0b89b6decc576dbb9b89471585fd77fc
#
_entry.id   0b89b6decc576dbb9b89471585fd77fc
#
_cell.length_a   1.000
_cell.length_b   1.000
_cell.length_c   1.000
_cell.angle_alpha   90.00
_cell.angle_beta   90.00
_cell.angle_gamma   90.00
#
_symmetry.space_group_name_H-M   'P 1'
#
loop_
_entity.id
_entity.type
_entity.pdbx_description
1 polymer ?
#
loop_
_entity_poly.entity_id
_entity_poly.type
_entity_poly.pdbx_seq_one_letter_code
_entity_poly.pdbx_strand_id
1 'polypeptide(L)'
;MSPHLQQQALCIEAAGQRLHGVRLLPARTAPNAPTLLFLHEGLGSIGQWRDFPAALCRRTGLPGLVYDRWGYGRSAPLTGPRPDDYLEQEARHSLPELLAACAIRTPPILFGHSDGASIALL
;
A
#
# COMPACT_ATOMS: atom_id res chain seq x y z
N MET A 1 -18.32 -18.40 10.29
CA MET A 1 -18.57 -16.99 10.55
C MET A 1 -17.56 -16.15 9.76
N SER A 2 -18.06 -15.24 8.96
CA SER A 2 -17.16 -14.36 8.19
C SER A 2 -16.60 -13.30 9.13
N PRO A 3 -15.26 -13.15 9.22
CA PRO A 3 -14.69 -12.08 10.03
C PRO A 3 -15.09 -10.72 9.49
N HIS A 4 -15.40 -9.81 10.38
CA HIS A 4 -15.71 -8.45 10.01
C HIS A 4 -14.44 -7.73 9.59
N LEU A 5 -14.50 -6.99 8.48
CA LEU A 5 -13.38 -6.21 7.97
C LEU A 5 -13.84 -4.78 7.72
N GLN A 6 -13.18 -3.83 8.35
CA GLN A 6 -13.41 -2.41 8.11
C GLN A 6 -12.44 -1.92 7.03
N GLN A 7 -12.96 -1.13 6.10
CA GLN A 7 -12.16 -0.51 5.06
C GLN A 7 -12.21 1.00 5.25
N GLN A 8 -11.03 1.62 5.31
CA GLN A 8 -10.93 3.05 5.56
C GLN A 8 -10.11 3.71 4.44
N ALA A 9 -10.75 4.59 3.68
CA ALA A 9 -10.05 5.38 2.67
C ALA A 9 -9.15 6.41 3.33
N LEU A 10 -7.95 6.57 2.81
CA LEU A 10 -6.93 7.48 3.32
C LEU A 10 -6.43 8.40 2.24
N CYS A 11 -6.09 9.62 2.64
CA CYS A 11 -5.33 10.55 1.81
C CYS A 11 -4.05 10.87 2.59
N ILE A 12 -2.91 10.53 2.03
CA ILE A 12 -1.64 10.55 2.75
C ILE A 12 -0.64 11.37 1.95
N GLU A 13 0.14 12.22 2.62
CA GLU A 13 1.28 12.88 1.97
C GLU A 13 2.55 12.11 2.25
N ALA A 14 3.26 11.74 1.18
CA ALA A 14 4.53 11.06 1.25
C ALA A 14 5.41 11.53 0.12
N ALA A 15 6.66 11.81 0.40
CA ALA A 15 7.65 12.34 -0.57
C ALA A 15 7.12 13.56 -1.33
N GLY A 16 6.37 14.43 -0.65
CA GLY A 16 5.81 15.63 -1.25
C GLY A 16 4.59 15.42 -2.14
N GLN A 17 4.05 14.20 -2.20
CA GLN A 17 2.92 13.89 -3.08
C GLN A 17 1.73 13.41 -2.26
N ARG A 18 0.52 13.74 -2.74
CA ARG A 18 -0.71 13.24 -2.15
C ARG A 18 -0.98 11.85 -2.71
N LEU A 19 -1.08 10.87 -1.82
CA LEU A 19 -1.34 9.49 -2.18
C LEU A 19 -2.69 9.03 -1.64
N HIS A 20 -3.41 8.24 -2.42
CA HIS A 20 -4.66 7.61 -2.02
C HIS A 20 -4.38 6.19 -1.56
N GLY A 21 -4.95 5.82 -0.43
CA GLY A 21 -4.82 4.47 0.11
C GLY A 21 -6.10 3.99 0.74
N VAL A 22 -6.13 2.69 1.02
CA VAL A 22 -7.21 2.05 1.77
C VAL A 22 -6.59 1.19 2.85
N ARG A 23 -6.96 1.46 4.10
CA ARG A 23 -6.56 0.63 5.23
C ARG A 23 -7.60 -0.44 5.46
N LEU A 24 -7.15 -1.66 5.64
CA LEU A 24 -7.99 -2.82 5.87
C LEU A 24 -7.78 -3.28 7.31
N LEU A 25 -8.85 -3.26 8.10
CA LEU A 25 -8.76 -3.51 9.54
C LEU A 25 -9.68 -4.66 9.92
N PRO A 26 -9.12 -5.84 10.23
CA PRO A 26 -9.91 -6.92 10.83
C PRO A 26 -10.47 -6.52 12.19
N ALA A 27 -11.56 -7.15 12.60
CA ALA A 27 -12.21 -6.86 13.88
C ALA A 27 -11.28 -7.05 15.07
N ARG A 28 -10.37 -8.01 14.96
CA ARG A 28 -9.38 -8.29 16.01
C ARG A 28 -8.02 -8.45 15.36
N THR A 29 -7.06 -7.69 15.85
CA THR A 29 -5.69 -7.76 15.39
C THR A 29 -4.79 -7.85 16.61
N ALA A 30 -3.86 -8.79 16.61
CA ALA A 30 -2.91 -8.93 17.71
C ALA A 30 -2.03 -7.67 17.82
N PRO A 31 -1.65 -7.27 19.05
CA PRO A 31 -0.69 -6.17 19.21
C PRO A 31 0.59 -6.46 18.44
N ASN A 32 1.14 -5.45 17.79
CA ASN A 32 2.36 -5.57 17.00
C ASN A 32 2.26 -6.54 15.81
N ALA A 33 1.04 -6.87 15.38
CA ALA A 33 0.87 -7.69 14.17
C ALA A 33 1.42 -6.93 12.95
N PRO A 34 2.11 -7.62 12.03
CA PRO A 34 2.59 -6.96 10.82
C PRO A 34 1.44 -6.53 9.93
N THR A 35 1.62 -5.42 9.22
CA THR A 35 0.67 -4.96 8.22
C THR A 35 1.02 -5.58 6.88
N LEU A 36 0.02 -6.09 6.17
CA LEU A 36 0.19 -6.55 4.79
C LEU A 36 0.17 -5.33 3.88
N LEU A 37 1.25 -5.09 3.16
CA LEU A 37 1.37 -3.93 2.27
C LEU A 37 1.38 -4.41 0.82
N PHE A 38 0.48 -3.83 0.00
CA PHE A 38 0.27 -4.26 -1.37
C PHE A 38 0.82 -3.23 -2.35
N LEU A 39 1.79 -3.63 -3.16
CA LEU A 39 2.49 -2.80 -4.15
C LEU A 39 2.06 -3.23 -5.55
N HIS A 40 1.28 -2.39 -6.24
CA HIS A 40 0.69 -2.73 -7.53
C HIS A 40 1.70 -2.72 -8.69
N GLU A 41 1.29 -3.30 -9.82
CA GLU A 41 2.11 -3.33 -11.02
C GLU A 41 2.19 -1.97 -11.72
N GLY A 42 3.01 -1.89 -12.78
CA GLY A 42 3.31 -0.63 -13.47
C GLY A 42 2.14 0.00 -14.23
N LEU A 43 1.08 -0.75 -14.48
CA LEU A 43 -0.15 -0.24 -15.11
C LEU A 43 -1.33 -0.38 -14.16
N GLY A 44 -1.07 -0.63 -12.88
CA GLY A 44 -2.11 -0.94 -11.91
C GLY A 44 -2.50 0.21 -11.02
N SER A 45 -3.33 -0.14 -10.05
CA SER A 45 -3.83 0.73 -9.00
C SER A 45 -4.47 -0.15 -7.94
N ILE A 46 -5.09 0.46 -6.92
CA ILE A 46 -5.83 -0.30 -5.90
C ILE A 46 -6.85 -1.23 -6.55
N GLY A 47 -7.57 -0.76 -7.57
CA GLY A 47 -8.61 -1.56 -8.23
C GLY A 47 -8.12 -2.83 -8.88
N GLN A 48 -6.86 -2.89 -9.27
CA GLN A 48 -6.26 -4.07 -9.89
C GLN A 48 -6.20 -5.27 -8.95
N TRP A 49 -6.08 -5.04 -7.65
CA TRP A 49 -6.02 -6.10 -6.66
C TRP A 49 -7.36 -6.78 -6.45
N ARG A 50 -8.48 -6.11 -6.81
CA ARG A 50 -9.84 -6.58 -6.61
C ARG A 50 -10.07 -6.98 -5.14
N ASP A 51 -10.55 -8.19 -4.91
CA ASP A 51 -10.91 -8.66 -3.57
C ASP A 51 -9.76 -9.35 -2.83
N PHE A 52 -8.61 -9.53 -3.48
CA PHE A 52 -7.50 -10.29 -2.91
C PHE A 52 -6.98 -9.70 -1.58
N PRO A 53 -6.70 -8.40 -1.48
CA PRO A 53 -6.21 -7.85 -0.21
C PRO A 53 -7.21 -8.04 0.93
N ALA A 54 -8.48 -7.76 0.70
CA ALA A 54 -9.51 -7.93 1.73
C ALA A 54 -9.65 -9.39 2.16
N ALA A 55 -9.64 -10.31 1.20
CA ALA A 55 -9.75 -11.74 1.48
C ALA A 55 -8.55 -12.22 2.31
N LEU A 56 -7.34 -11.77 1.96
CA LEU A 56 -6.15 -12.15 2.69
C LEU A 56 -6.15 -11.61 4.12
N CYS A 57 -6.55 -10.37 4.30
CA CYS A 57 -6.67 -9.78 5.63
C CYS A 57 -7.70 -10.52 6.50
N ARG A 58 -8.84 -10.87 5.92
CA ARG A 58 -9.86 -11.66 6.65
C ARG A 58 -9.31 -13.02 7.08
N ARG A 59 -8.61 -13.70 6.18
CA ARG A 59 -8.11 -15.05 6.45
C ARG A 59 -6.97 -15.06 7.46
N THR A 60 -6.11 -14.07 7.42
CA THR A 60 -4.94 -14.03 8.31
C THR A 60 -5.19 -13.30 9.61
N GLY A 61 -6.22 -12.46 9.67
CA GLY A 61 -6.44 -11.59 10.82
C GLY A 61 -5.44 -10.45 10.91
N LEU A 62 -4.68 -10.20 9.84
CA LEU A 62 -3.69 -9.14 9.80
C LEU A 62 -4.26 -7.88 9.15
N PRO A 63 -3.85 -6.69 9.62
CA PRO A 63 -4.26 -5.45 8.96
C PRO A 63 -3.57 -5.32 7.60
N GLY A 64 -4.16 -4.55 6.69
CA GLY A 64 -3.60 -4.33 5.38
C GLY A 64 -3.60 -2.87 4.99
N LEU A 65 -2.73 -2.52 4.05
CA LEU A 65 -2.68 -1.21 3.43
C LEU A 65 -2.47 -1.41 1.94
N VAL A 66 -3.42 -0.88 1.16
CA VAL A 66 -3.33 -0.86 -0.30
C VAL A 66 -3.29 0.59 -0.70
N TYR A 67 -2.36 0.96 -1.58
CA TYR A 67 -2.30 2.35 -2.03
C TYR A 67 -1.99 2.46 -3.51
N ASP A 68 -2.41 3.59 -4.09
CA ASP A 68 -2.05 3.96 -5.45
C ASP A 68 -0.72 4.72 -5.39
N ARG A 69 0.29 4.23 -6.10
CA ARG A 69 1.57 4.93 -6.18
C ARG A 69 1.41 6.27 -6.88
N TRP A 70 2.36 7.17 -6.69
CA TRP A 70 2.34 8.47 -7.33
C TRP A 70 2.22 8.32 -8.85
N GLY A 71 1.23 9.02 -9.42
CA GLY A 71 0.90 8.95 -10.85
C GLY A 71 -0.10 7.87 -11.22
N TYR A 72 -0.62 7.12 -10.23
CA TYR A 72 -1.59 6.05 -10.46
C TYR A 72 -2.90 6.29 -9.73
N GLY A 73 -3.98 5.75 -10.28
CA GLY A 73 -5.28 5.73 -9.63
C GLY A 73 -5.73 7.11 -9.15
N ARG A 74 -6.07 7.20 -7.87
CA ARG A 74 -6.54 8.44 -7.24
C ARG A 74 -5.44 9.26 -6.58
N SER A 75 -4.21 8.77 -6.60
CA SER A 75 -3.07 9.53 -6.10
C SER A 75 -2.75 10.69 -7.03
N ALA A 76 -1.93 11.64 -6.55
CA ALA A 76 -1.57 12.81 -7.34
C ALA A 76 -1.01 12.40 -8.71
N PRO A 77 -1.42 13.07 -9.79
CA PRO A 77 -0.91 12.75 -11.12
C PRO A 77 0.55 13.19 -11.26
N LEU A 78 1.24 12.60 -12.23
CA LEU A 78 2.57 13.05 -12.58
C LEU A 78 2.50 14.45 -13.22
N THR A 79 3.47 15.29 -12.89
CA THR A 79 3.56 16.64 -13.45
C THR A 79 4.48 16.70 -14.67
N GLY A 80 5.08 15.57 -15.05
CA GLY A 80 5.98 15.45 -16.18
C GLY A 80 6.34 13.99 -16.41
N PRO A 81 7.37 13.72 -17.24
CA PRO A 81 7.80 12.35 -17.49
C PRO A 81 8.21 11.65 -16.19
N ARG A 82 7.94 10.35 -16.12
CA ARG A 82 8.36 9.56 -14.96
C ARG A 82 9.88 9.46 -14.95
N PRO A 83 10.54 9.69 -13.79
CA PRO A 83 12.00 9.57 -13.71
C PRO A 83 12.46 8.13 -14.02
N ASP A 84 13.67 8.00 -14.55
CA ASP A 84 14.22 6.68 -14.87
C ASP A 84 14.38 5.79 -13.63
N ASP A 85 14.62 6.39 -12.47
CA ASP A 85 14.79 5.69 -11.20
C ASP A 85 13.52 5.64 -10.36
N TYR A 86 12.36 5.67 -11.00
CA TYR A 86 11.09 5.76 -10.27
C TYR A 86 10.86 4.60 -9.28
N LEU A 87 11.35 3.41 -9.59
CA LEU A 87 11.21 2.27 -8.67
C LEU A 87 12.04 2.49 -7.41
N GLU A 88 13.26 3.00 -7.55
CA GLU A 88 14.12 3.28 -6.42
C GLU A 88 13.58 4.44 -5.57
N GLN A 89 13.05 5.48 -6.22
CA GLN A 89 12.44 6.59 -5.49
C GLN A 89 11.24 6.11 -4.68
N GLU A 90 10.42 5.24 -5.25
CA GLU A 90 9.28 4.67 -4.52
C GLU A 90 9.76 3.88 -3.31
N ALA A 91 10.74 3.01 -3.48
CA ALA A 91 11.25 2.17 -2.40
C ALA A 91 11.96 2.95 -1.30
N ARG A 92 12.70 4.00 -1.67
CA ARG A 92 13.57 4.72 -0.73
C ARG A 92 12.94 5.95 -0.11
N HIS A 93 11.96 6.55 -0.77
CA HIS A 93 11.34 7.81 -0.32
C HIS A 93 9.86 7.68 -0.06
N SER A 94 9.06 7.37 -1.09
CA SER A 94 7.60 7.33 -0.94
C SER A 94 7.14 6.29 0.06
N LEU A 95 7.64 5.07 -0.07
CA LEU A 95 7.21 3.95 0.78
C LEU A 95 7.57 4.16 2.25
N PRO A 96 8.81 4.53 2.62
CA PRO A 96 9.12 4.79 4.02
C PRO A 96 8.29 5.91 4.62
N GLU A 97 8.04 6.99 3.87
CA GLU A 97 7.22 8.10 4.35
C GLU A 97 5.76 7.71 4.49
N LEU A 98 5.25 6.88 3.56
CA LEU A 98 3.90 6.34 3.65
C LEU A 98 3.72 5.52 4.92
N LEU A 99 4.66 4.63 5.21
CA LEU A 99 4.62 3.80 6.42
C LEU A 99 4.63 4.66 7.67
N ALA A 100 5.48 5.68 7.71
CA ALA A 100 5.55 6.59 8.84
C ALA A 100 4.26 7.38 9.01
N ALA A 101 3.68 7.88 7.92
CA ALA A 101 2.44 8.65 7.95
C ALA A 101 1.26 7.79 8.41
N CYS A 102 1.27 6.50 8.13
CA CYS A 102 0.24 5.56 8.57
C CYS A 102 0.54 4.95 9.94
N ALA A 103 1.59 5.40 10.61
CA ALA A 103 2.02 4.89 11.91
C ALA A 103 2.31 3.38 11.92
N ILE A 104 2.81 2.87 10.80
CA ILE A 104 3.21 1.47 10.69
C ILE A 104 4.66 1.37 11.16
N ARG A 105 4.85 0.81 12.36
CA ARG A 105 6.16 0.75 13.02
C ARG A 105 6.76 -0.63 13.03
N THR A 106 5.93 -1.66 12.93
CA THR A 106 6.37 -3.04 12.80
C THR A 106 6.72 -3.28 11.33
N PRO A 107 7.81 -4.00 11.01
CA PRO A 107 8.13 -4.29 9.61
C PRO A 107 6.94 -4.93 8.90
N PRO A 108 6.51 -4.39 7.74
CA PRO A 108 5.37 -4.93 7.03
C PRO A 108 5.72 -6.18 6.24
N ILE A 109 4.70 -6.97 5.89
CA ILE A 109 4.83 -8.05 4.92
C ILE A 109 4.45 -7.47 3.56
N LEU A 110 5.37 -7.54 2.60
CA LEU A 110 5.19 -6.91 1.29
C LEU A 110 4.64 -7.90 0.28
N PHE A 111 3.57 -7.50 -0.42
CA PHE A 111 3.04 -8.21 -1.57
C PHE A 111 3.24 -7.31 -2.79
N GLY A 112 4.20 -7.68 -3.64
CA GLY A 112 4.50 -6.89 -4.83
C GLY A 112 4.16 -7.66 -6.09
N HIS A 113 3.60 -6.97 -7.08
CA HIS A 113 3.28 -7.52 -8.39
C HIS A 113 4.02 -6.72 -9.45
N SER A 114 4.88 -7.37 -10.25
CA SER A 114 5.67 -6.76 -11.32
C SER A 114 6.53 -5.60 -10.77
N ASP A 115 6.27 -4.34 -11.16
CA ASP A 115 6.95 -3.17 -10.60
C ASP A 115 6.93 -3.19 -9.06
N GLY A 116 5.81 -3.57 -8.48
CA GLY A 116 5.67 -3.69 -7.03
C GLY A 116 6.63 -4.70 -6.43
N ALA A 117 6.84 -5.81 -7.11
CA ALA A 117 7.81 -6.82 -6.66
C ALA A 117 9.23 -6.25 -6.69
N SER A 118 9.59 -5.47 -7.70
CA SER A 118 10.90 -4.82 -7.78
C SER A 118 11.08 -3.80 -6.65
N ILE A 119 10.04 -3.02 -6.36
CA ILE A 119 10.07 -2.07 -5.25
C ILE A 119 10.28 -2.79 -3.92
N ALA A 120 9.60 -3.92 -3.72
CA ALA A 120 9.72 -4.68 -2.48
C ALA A 120 11.14 -5.22 -2.24
N LEU A 121 11.89 -5.47 -3.30
CA LEU A 121 13.25 -5.97 -3.22
C LEU A 121 14.32 -4.88 -3.02
N LEU A 122 13.97 -3.64 -3.22
CA LEU A 122 14.90 -2.51 -3.09
C LEU A 122 14.96 -1.87 -1.67
#